data_3c17ace4e471efe571935ae6ebfe263a
#
_entry.id   3c17ace4e471efe571935ae6ebfe263a
#
_cell.length_a   1.000
_cell.length_b   1.000
_cell.length_c   1.000
_cell.angle_alpha   90.00
_cell.angle_beta   90.00
_cell.angle_gamma   90.00
#
_symmetry.space_group_name_H-M   'P 1'
#
loop_
_entity.id
_entity.type
_entity.pdbx_description
1 polymer ?
#
loop_
_entity_poly.entity_id
_entity_poly.type
_entity_poly.pdbx_seq_one_letter_code
_entity_poly.pdbx_strand_id
1 'polypeptide(L)'
;MAFEAILATLGASASKAPALGKTLKFDFGENKIFIDGTGDTNVVTGDDKEADCTISVSQDDLQGMISGTVNPMTAFMSGKIKVKGDMGLAMKLQSLFK
;
A
#
# COMPACT_ATOMS: atom_id res chain seq x y z
N MET A 1 -8.84 -13.21 -0.60
CA MET A 1 -9.23 -12.24 0.43
C MET A 1 -10.11 -11.16 -0.21
N ALA A 2 -11.21 -10.81 0.40
CA ALA A 2 -12.07 -9.74 -0.12
C ALA A 2 -11.40 -8.38 0.06
N PHE A 3 -11.79 -7.40 -0.75
CA PHE A 3 -11.21 -6.07 -0.69
C PHE A 3 -11.34 -5.45 0.70
N GLU A 4 -12.49 -5.60 1.34
CA GLU A 4 -12.72 -5.07 2.70
C GLU A 4 -11.78 -5.69 3.73
N ALA A 5 -11.47 -6.97 3.58
CA ALA A 5 -10.54 -7.65 4.47
C ALA A 5 -9.11 -7.14 4.27
N ILE A 6 -8.72 -6.87 3.01
CA ILE A 6 -7.42 -6.27 2.71
C ILE A 6 -7.34 -4.87 3.29
N LEU A 7 -8.40 -4.08 3.13
CA LEU A 7 -8.47 -2.73 3.65
C LEU A 7 -8.33 -2.72 5.19
N ALA A 8 -9.03 -3.63 5.87
CA ALA A 8 -8.93 -3.75 7.32
C ALA A 8 -7.54 -4.19 7.78
N THR A 9 -6.94 -5.15 7.08
CA THR A 9 -5.61 -5.65 7.41
C THR A 9 -4.55 -4.57 7.22
N LEU A 10 -4.60 -3.84 6.10
CA LEU A 10 -3.71 -2.72 5.86
C LEU A 10 -3.90 -1.61 6.88
N GLY A 11 -5.16 -1.33 7.25
CA GLY A 11 -5.45 -0.33 8.26
C GLY A 11 -4.81 -0.67 9.60
N ALA A 12 -4.91 -1.93 10.02
CA ALA A 12 -4.29 -2.38 11.26
C ALA A 12 -2.76 -2.31 11.20
N SER A 13 -2.16 -2.74 10.08
CA SER A 13 -0.71 -2.70 9.90
C SER A 13 -0.21 -1.25 9.82
N ALA A 14 -0.90 -0.42 9.07
CA ALA A 14 -0.51 0.97 8.88
C ALA A 14 -0.60 1.78 10.17
N SER A 15 -1.60 1.51 11.01
CA SER A 15 -1.76 2.23 12.27
C SER A 15 -0.64 1.92 13.26
N LYS A 16 -0.01 0.76 13.13
CA LYS A 16 1.13 0.36 13.98
C LYS A 16 2.46 0.86 13.45
N ALA A 17 2.54 1.18 12.17
CA ALA A 17 3.76 1.66 11.54
C ALA A 17 3.93 3.16 11.79
N PRO A 18 5.18 3.68 11.74
CA PRO A 18 5.39 5.12 11.79
C PRO A 18 4.67 5.83 10.67
N ALA A 19 4.16 7.03 10.93
CA ALA A 19 3.48 7.82 9.93
C ALA A 19 4.40 8.06 8.72
N LEU A 20 3.85 7.88 7.52
CA LEU A 20 4.63 7.99 6.28
C LEU A 20 5.09 9.43 6.00
N GLY A 21 4.37 10.42 6.52
CA GLY A 21 4.63 11.83 6.25
C GLY A 21 4.08 12.31 4.93
N LYS A 22 3.54 11.41 4.12
CA LYS A 22 2.98 11.69 2.80
C LYS A 22 1.78 10.80 2.55
N THR A 23 1.17 10.94 1.38
CA THR A 23 0.02 10.12 0.98
C THR A 23 0.45 9.04 0.01
N LEU A 24 -0.15 7.87 0.16
CA LEU A 24 0.13 6.70 -0.67
C LEU A 24 -1.19 6.10 -1.15
N LYS A 25 -1.22 5.67 -2.41
CA LYS A 25 -2.40 5.01 -2.96
C LYS A 25 -2.02 3.68 -3.58
N PHE A 26 -2.79 2.64 -3.27
CA PHE A 26 -2.73 1.37 -3.98
C PHE A 26 -3.84 1.35 -5.02
N ASP A 27 -3.48 1.08 -6.26
CA ASP A 27 -4.42 1.05 -7.38
C ASP A 27 -4.54 -0.40 -7.88
N PHE A 28 -5.72 -0.98 -7.67
CA PHE A 28 -6.04 -2.34 -8.10
C PHE A 28 -6.85 -2.36 -9.40
N GLY A 29 -7.01 -1.21 -10.04
CA GLY A 29 -7.88 -1.06 -11.20
C GLY A 29 -9.27 -0.62 -10.79
N GLU A 30 -10.11 -1.55 -10.33
CA GLU A 30 -11.47 -1.23 -9.91
C GLU A 30 -11.55 -0.64 -8.50
N ASN A 31 -10.68 -1.11 -7.61
CA ASN A 31 -10.65 -0.67 -6.22
C ASN A 31 -9.38 0.09 -5.93
N LYS A 32 -9.45 1.01 -4.98
CA LYS A 32 -8.32 1.81 -4.53
C LYS A 32 -8.24 1.79 -3.01
N ILE A 33 -7.03 1.87 -2.48
CA ILE A 33 -6.79 2.08 -1.05
C ILE A 33 -5.91 3.32 -0.93
N PHE A 34 -6.35 4.26 -0.11
CA PHE A 34 -5.64 5.52 0.13
C PHE A 34 -5.11 5.53 1.56
N ILE A 35 -3.83 5.83 1.71
CA ILE A 35 -3.19 5.93 3.02
C ILE A 35 -2.73 7.36 3.21
N ASP A 36 -3.28 8.04 4.21
CA ASP A 36 -2.88 9.39 4.58
C ASP A 36 -1.96 9.30 5.79
N GLY A 37 -0.68 9.49 5.56
CA GLY A 37 0.35 9.48 6.59
C GLY A 37 0.80 10.86 7.00
N THR A 38 0.07 11.92 6.64
CA THR A 38 0.46 13.30 6.94
C THR A 38 0.16 13.73 8.37
N GLY A 39 -0.66 12.96 9.09
CA GLY A 39 -0.95 13.21 10.50
C GLY A 39 -0.02 12.42 11.43
N ASP A 40 -0.47 12.25 12.67
CA ASP A 40 0.31 11.51 13.68
C ASP A 40 0.35 10.01 13.39
N THR A 41 -0.68 9.50 12.73
CA THR A 41 -0.78 8.08 12.36
C THR A 41 -1.19 7.97 10.90
N ASN A 42 -0.99 6.77 10.34
CA ASN A 42 -1.46 6.48 8.99
C ASN A 42 -2.95 6.14 9.04
N VAL A 43 -3.74 6.84 8.23
CA VAL A 43 -5.18 6.59 8.11
C VAL A 43 -5.45 5.93 6.77
N VAL A 44 -6.08 4.76 6.80
CA VAL A 44 -6.35 3.96 5.59
C VAL A 44 -7.83 4.06 5.26
N THR A 45 -8.13 4.44 4.01
CA THR A 45 -9.50 4.55 3.51
C THR A 45 -9.60 3.92 2.13
N GLY A 46 -10.82 3.77 1.61
CA GLY A 46 -11.06 3.31 0.24
C GLY A 46 -11.23 4.45 -0.76
N ASP A 47 -10.79 5.64 -0.44
CA ASP A 47 -10.96 6.81 -1.30
C ASP A 47 -10.03 6.75 -2.51
N ASP A 48 -10.50 7.28 -3.65
CA ASP A 48 -9.69 7.44 -4.85
C ASP A 48 -9.29 8.92 -4.96
N LYS A 49 -8.22 9.26 -4.26
CA LYS A 49 -7.68 10.61 -4.25
C LYS A 49 -6.28 10.61 -4.85
N GLU A 50 -5.83 11.78 -5.28
CA GLU A 50 -4.44 11.93 -5.67
C GLU A 50 -3.53 11.70 -4.48
N ALA A 51 -2.42 11.00 -4.71
CA ALA A 51 -1.44 10.69 -3.68
C ALA A 51 -0.04 11.06 -4.16
N ASP A 52 0.86 11.28 -3.19
CA ASP A 52 2.27 11.55 -3.50
C ASP A 52 2.93 10.35 -4.19
N CYS A 53 2.46 9.15 -3.90
CA CYS A 53 2.92 7.92 -4.54
C CYS A 53 1.71 7.04 -4.85
N THR A 54 1.66 6.50 -6.07
CA THR A 54 0.63 5.54 -6.47
C THR A 54 1.32 4.23 -6.82
N ILE A 55 0.87 3.15 -6.21
CA ILE A 55 1.39 1.81 -6.46
C ILE A 55 0.30 1.00 -7.15
N SER A 56 0.56 0.66 -8.42
CA SER A 56 -0.34 -0.20 -9.19
C SER A 56 0.08 -1.64 -8.97
N VAL A 57 -0.83 -2.45 -8.45
CA VAL A 57 -0.59 -3.85 -8.10
C VAL A 57 -1.92 -4.59 -8.13
N SER A 58 -1.88 -5.88 -8.45
CA SER A 58 -3.11 -6.67 -8.37
C SER A 58 -3.49 -6.92 -6.91
N GLN A 59 -4.78 -7.09 -6.68
CA GLN A 59 -5.28 -7.38 -5.35
C GLN A 59 -4.67 -8.68 -4.82
N ASP A 60 -4.52 -9.69 -5.67
CA ASP A 60 -3.92 -10.98 -5.30
C ASP A 60 -2.46 -10.81 -4.89
N ASP A 61 -1.70 -10.00 -5.62
CA ASP A 61 -0.29 -9.76 -5.29
C ASP A 61 -0.15 -9.01 -3.97
N LEU A 62 -1.01 -8.03 -3.73
CA LEU A 62 -0.99 -7.31 -2.45
C LEU A 62 -1.35 -8.24 -1.30
N GLN A 63 -2.35 -9.10 -1.50
CA GLN A 63 -2.71 -10.10 -0.51
C GLN A 63 -1.52 -11.02 -0.20
N GLY A 64 -0.79 -11.44 -1.23
CA GLY A 64 0.41 -12.26 -1.06
C GLY A 64 1.50 -11.54 -0.27
N MET A 65 1.66 -10.23 -0.49
CA MET A 65 2.62 -9.44 0.28
C MET A 65 2.20 -9.34 1.75
N ILE A 66 0.91 -9.16 2.02
CA ILE A 66 0.40 -9.11 3.39
C ILE A 66 0.62 -10.44 4.10
N SER A 67 0.36 -11.55 3.43
CA SER A 67 0.52 -12.89 4.01
C SER A 67 1.95 -13.39 4.03
N GLY A 68 2.88 -12.68 3.38
CA GLY A 68 4.29 -13.06 3.33
C GLY A 68 4.66 -14.04 2.23
N THR A 69 3.72 -14.40 1.34
CA THR A 69 3.99 -15.32 0.22
C THR A 69 4.59 -14.62 -0.99
N VAL A 70 4.45 -13.29 -1.08
CA VAL A 70 5.03 -12.50 -2.16
C VAL A 70 5.98 -11.47 -1.53
N ASN A 71 7.22 -11.48 -2.01
CA ASN A 71 8.22 -10.52 -1.56
C ASN A 71 8.02 -9.21 -2.33
N PRO A 72 7.81 -8.05 -1.65
CA PRO A 72 7.59 -6.78 -2.33
C PRO A 72 8.72 -6.40 -3.28
N MET A 73 9.97 -6.64 -2.91
CA MET A 73 11.11 -6.30 -3.74
C MET A 73 11.12 -7.15 -5.02
N THR A 74 10.88 -8.45 -4.88
CA THR A 74 10.80 -9.36 -6.02
C THR A 74 9.64 -8.99 -6.94
N ALA A 75 8.49 -8.63 -6.37
CA ALA A 75 7.33 -8.22 -7.14
C ALA A 75 7.62 -6.94 -7.94
N PHE A 76 8.34 -5.99 -7.34
CA PHE A 76 8.74 -4.77 -8.02
C PHE A 76 9.67 -5.08 -9.20
N MET A 77 10.70 -5.89 -8.97
CA MET A 77 11.68 -6.24 -10.00
C MET A 77 11.09 -7.05 -11.15
N SER A 78 10.08 -7.85 -10.88
CA SER A 78 9.42 -8.67 -11.90
C SER A 78 8.31 -7.92 -12.65
N GLY A 79 8.06 -6.66 -12.31
CA GLY A 79 7.04 -5.85 -12.97
C GLY A 79 5.62 -6.06 -12.48
N LYS A 80 5.43 -6.79 -11.40
CA LYS A 80 4.11 -6.99 -10.80
C LYS A 80 3.62 -5.75 -10.07
N ILE A 81 4.54 -4.91 -9.61
CA ILE A 81 4.25 -3.65 -8.95
C ILE A 81 4.80 -2.53 -9.83
N LYS A 82 3.98 -1.52 -10.08
CA LYS A 82 4.40 -0.30 -10.78
C LYS A 82 4.25 0.87 -9.84
N VAL A 83 5.27 1.69 -9.75
CA VAL A 83 5.28 2.85 -8.85
C VAL A 83 5.30 4.12 -9.66
N LYS A 84 4.40 5.05 -9.29
CA LYS A 84 4.33 6.36 -9.90
C LYS A 84 4.37 7.41 -8.79
N GLY A 85 5.31 8.36 -8.89
CA GLY A 85 5.48 9.41 -7.91
C GLY A 85 6.68 9.19 -7.03
N ASP A 86 6.53 9.36 -5.73
CA ASP A 86 7.64 9.35 -4.78
C ASP A 86 8.19 7.93 -4.55
N MET A 87 9.35 7.65 -5.13
CA MET A 87 10.00 6.34 -4.99
C MET A 87 10.49 6.09 -3.56
N GLY A 88 10.90 7.13 -2.85
CA GLY A 88 11.30 6.98 -1.46
C GLY A 88 10.17 6.49 -0.58
N LEU A 89 8.96 6.97 -0.86
CA LEU A 89 7.77 6.51 -0.15
C LEU A 89 7.47 5.05 -0.46
N ALA A 90 7.65 4.63 -1.72
CA ALA A 90 7.46 3.24 -2.11
C ALA A 90 8.39 2.31 -1.34
N MET A 91 9.62 2.74 -1.05
CA MET A 91 10.55 1.93 -0.28
C MET A 91 10.12 1.79 1.19
N LYS A 92 9.41 2.76 1.74
CA LYS A 92 8.87 2.68 3.09
C LYS A 92 7.75 1.64 3.19
N LEU A 93 7.20 1.22 2.06
CA LEU A 93 6.12 0.25 2.01
C LEU A 93 6.51 -1.06 2.70
N GLN A 94 7.77 -1.45 2.65
CA GLN A 94 8.24 -2.68 3.27
C GLN A 94 7.93 -2.72 4.77
N SER A 95 7.95 -1.57 5.44
CA SER A 95 7.68 -1.52 6.87
C SER A 95 6.20 -1.75 7.19
N LEU A 96 5.32 -1.59 6.22
CA LEU A 96 3.89 -1.83 6.40
C LEU A 96 3.55 -3.33 6.40
N PHE A 97 4.44 -4.17 5.85
CA PHE A 97 4.20 -5.60 5.67
C PHE A 97 5.05 -6.47 6.59
N LYS A 98 5.71 -5.88 7.54
CA LYS A 98 6.50 -6.63 8.54
C LYS A 98 5.66 -7.04 9.73
#